data_ca58cfe549af8034bf4eb9a617423d04
#
_entry.id   ca58cfe549af8034bf4eb9a617423d04
#
_cell.length_a   1.000
_cell.length_b   1.000
_cell.length_c   1.000
_cell.angle_alpha   90.00
_cell.angle_beta   90.00
_cell.angle_gamma   90.00
#
_symmetry.space_group_name_H-M   'P 1'
#
loop_
_entity.id
_entity.type
_entity.pdbx_description
1 polymer ?
#
loop_
_entity_poly.entity_id
_entity_poly.type
_entity_poly.pdbx_seq_one_letter_code
_entity_poly.pdbx_strand_id
1 'polypeptide(L)'
;FLDGEWLRFVEQFLDKPSDNVIDKTRKIHDDYIHDFTFDDGRIQNIYLLDKKHIARNKLQVISQFEQKGTQANRYDVTVLINGLPLVQVELKKRGIAIREAFNQVHRYSKESFNTDNSLFKYLQIFIISNGTDSRYFANTTKRDKNSFDFTMNWARADNTLIKDLKDFTATFFQKNTLLNVLLHYSVFDVSDTLLVMRPYQIAATERILWKIKSSYLAKNWSSIESGGFIWHTTGSGKTLTSFKAARLATELDFIDKVF
;
A
#
# COMPACT_ATOMS: atom_id res chain seq x y z
N PHE A 1 -18.64 -13.86 -13.19
CA PHE A 1 -19.30 -14.55 -12.06
C PHE A 1 -20.82 -14.44 -12.17
N LEU A 2 -21.54 -15.53 -11.94
CA LEU A 2 -22.95 -15.53 -11.57
C LEU A 2 -23.07 -15.18 -10.07
N ASP A 3 -24.26 -14.79 -9.62
CA ASP A 3 -24.46 -14.39 -8.21
C ASP A 3 -24.03 -15.47 -7.21
N GLY A 4 -24.36 -16.73 -7.45
CA GLY A 4 -23.95 -17.86 -6.60
C GLY A 4 -22.45 -18.12 -6.63
N GLU A 5 -21.81 -17.97 -7.78
CA GLU A 5 -20.37 -18.11 -7.94
C GLU A 5 -19.62 -16.99 -7.20
N TRP A 6 -20.15 -15.75 -7.28
CA TRP A 6 -19.57 -14.62 -6.56
C TRP A 6 -19.62 -14.83 -5.05
N LEU A 7 -20.77 -15.24 -4.50
CA LEU A 7 -20.91 -15.52 -3.08
C LEU A 7 -19.93 -16.61 -2.64
N ARG A 8 -19.83 -17.69 -3.40
CA ARG A 8 -18.86 -18.78 -3.14
C ARG A 8 -17.42 -18.29 -3.19
N PHE A 9 -17.06 -17.44 -4.16
CA PHE A 9 -15.71 -16.84 -4.24
C PHE A 9 -15.42 -15.97 -3.02
N VAL A 10 -16.38 -15.13 -2.61
CA VAL A 10 -16.24 -14.28 -1.42
C VAL A 10 -15.98 -15.12 -0.17
N GLU A 11 -16.81 -16.13 0.08
CA GLU A 11 -16.69 -17.00 1.25
C GLU A 11 -15.39 -17.82 1.25
N GLN A 12 -14.95 -18.29 0.11
CA GLN A 12 -13.75 -19.13 0.01
C GLN A 12 -12.45 -18.32 0.10
N PHE A 13 -12.40 -17.13 -0.49
CA PHE A 13 -11.15 -16.40 -0.69
C PHE A 13 -11.12 -15.00 -0.06
N LEU A 14 -12.22 -14.26 -0.11
CA LEU A 14 -12.19 -12.87 0.33
C LEU A 14 -12.55 -12.69 1.79
N ASP A 15 -13.58 -13.34 2.27
CA ASP A 15 -14.15 -13.06 3.59
C ASP A 15 -14.38 -14.33 4.41
N LYS A 16 -13.27 -15.04 4.67
CA LYS A 16 -13.31 -16.15 5.64
C LYS A 16 -13.46 -15.57 7.04
N PRO A 17 -14.41 -16.06 7.84
CA PRO A 17 -14.65 -15.55 9.22
C PRO A 17 -13.41 -15.63 10.11
N SER A 18 -12.53 -16.60 9.90
CA SER A 18 -11.29 -16.79 10.66
C SER A 18 -10.17 -15.80 10.30
N ASP A 19 -10.27 -15.09 9.16
CA ASP A 19 -9.21 -14.22 8.70
C ASP A 19 -9.08 -12.98 9.58
N ASN A 20 -7.88 -12.71 10.02
CA ASN A 20 -7.50 -11.48 10.70
C ASN A 20 -6.84 -10.48 9.72
N VAL A 21 -6.38 -9.33 10.22
CA VAL A 21 -5.70 -8.29 9.42
C VAL A 21 -4.44 -8.82 8.74
N ILE A 22 -3.68 -9.69 9.41
CA ILE A 22 -2.45 -10.28 8.86
C ILE A 22 -2.79 -11.19 7.68
N ASP A 23 -3.82 -12.04 7.82
CA ASP A 23 -4.27 -12.93 6.75
C ASP A 23 -4.75 -12.15 5.53
N LYS A 24 -5.52 -11.07 5.75
CA LYS A 24 -5.98 -10.19 4.66
C LYS A 24 -4.80 -9.45 4.01
N THR A 25 -3.81 -9.01 4.80
CA THR A 25 -2.59 -8.38 4.26
C THR A 25 -1.80 -9.36 3.41
N ARG A 26 -1.66 -10.63 3.85
CA ARG A 26 -1.00 -11.67 3.07
C ARG A 26 -1.69 -11.90 1.72
N LYS A 27 -3.02 -11.90 1.67
CA LYS A 27 -3.78 -11.99 0.40
C LYS A 27 -3.49 -10.84 -0.56
N ILE A 28 -3.13 -9.66 -0.07
CA ILE A 28 -2.75 -8.52 -0.91
C ILE A 28 -1.30 -8.64 -1.41
N HIS A 29 -0.38 -9.09 -0.55
CA HIS A 29 1.04 -9.05 -0.85
C HIS A 29 1.59 -10.36 -1.44
N ASP A 30 1.12 -11.51 -0.98
CA ASP A 30 1.65 -12.83 -1.35
C ASP A 30 0.64 -13.65 -2.15
N ASP A 31 -0.61 -13.78 -1.67
CA ASP A 31 -1.62 -14.70 -2.19
C ASP A 31 -2.74 -13.97 -2.94
N TYR A 32 -2.38 -13.10 -3.88
CA TYR A 32 -3.35 -12.26 -4.62
C TYR A 32 -3.94 -12.94 -5.87
N ILE A 33 -3.60 -14.20 -6.13
CA ILE A 33 -4.09 -15.00 -7.25
C ILE A 33 -4.76 -16.25 -6.68
N HIS A 34 -6.01 -16.52 -7.10
CA HIS A 34 -6.77 -17.67 -6.63
C HIS A 34 -7.34 -18.45 -7.80
N ASP A 35 -7.19 -19.77 -7.76
CA ASP A 35 -7.82 -20.67 -8.71
C ASP A 35 -9.29 -20.84 -8.31
N PHE A 36 -10.20 -20.46 -9.19
CA PHE A 36 -11.63 -20.58 -8.95
C PHE A 36 -12.29 -21.50 -10.00
N THR A 37 -13.08 -22.46 -9.53
CA THR A 37 -13.86 -23.33 -10.38
C THR A 37 -15.28 -22.79 -10.53
N PHE A 38 -15.64 -22.43 -11.75
CA PHE A 38 -16.98 -21.96 -12.12
C PHE A 38 -17.98 -23.11 -12.17
N ASP A 39 -19.28 -22.79 -12.19
CA ASP A 39 -20.36 -23.81 -12.21
C ASP A 39 -20.36 -24.65 -13.49
N ASP A 40 -19.82 -24.13 -14.57
CA ASP A 40 -19.63 -24.82 -15.83
C ASP A 40 -18.37 -25.72 -15.88
N GLY A 41 -17.65 -25.84 -14.76
CA GLY A 41 -16.44 -26.65 -14.62
C GLY A 41 -15.15 -25.96 -15.10
N ARG A 42 -15.20 -24.75 -15.65
CA ARG A 42 -13.98 -24.00 -16.02
C ARG A 42 -13.20 -23.59 -14.77
N ILE A 43 -11.89 -23.71 -14.83
CA ILE A 43 -10.99 -23.22 -13.79
C ILE A 43 -10.29 -21.98 -14.33
N GLN A 44 -10.31 -20.88 -13.57
CA GLN A 44 -9.60 -19.67 -13.93
C GLN A 44 -8.90 -19.04 -12.72
N ASN A 45 -7.73 -18.45 -12.98
CA ASN A 45 -7.01 -17.66 -11.99
C ASN A 45 -7.69 -16.31 -11.85
N ILE A 46 -8.20 -16.04 -10.66
CA ILE A 46 -8.80 -14.76 -10.29
C ILE A 46 -7.76 -13.91 -9.58
N TYR A 47 -7.47 -12.76 -10.13
CA TYR A 47 -6.50 -11.81 -9.60
C TYR A 47 -7.22 -10.77 -8.73
N LEU A 48 -6.91 -10.72 -7.44
CA LEU A 48 -7.40 -9.65 -6.57
C LEU A 48 -6.77 -8.31 -7.00
N LEU A 49 -5.51 -8.34 -7.40
CA LEU A 49 -4.73 -7.19 -7.85
C LEU A 49 -3.85 -7.59 -9.04
N ASP A 50 -3.75 -6.70 -10.02
CA ASP A 50 -2.76 -6.82 -11.10
C ASP A 50 -1.48 -6.09 -10.70
N LYS A 51 -0.50 -6.83 -10.18
CA LYS A 51 0.80 -6.26 -9.77
C LYS A 51 1.74 -6.03 -10.94
N LYS A 52 1.59 -6.77 -12.02
CA LYS A 52 2.43 -6.63 -13.22
C LYS A 52 2.03 -5.40 -14.04
N HIS A 53 0.73 -5.18 -14.19
CA HIS A 53 0.18 -4.05 -14.95
C HIS A 53 -0.71 -3.20 -14.03
N ILE A 54 -0.07 -2.52 -13.07
CA ILE A 54 -0.78 -1.82 -12.00
C ILE A 54 -1.87 -0.86 -12.49
N ALA A 55 -1.69 -0.24 -13.66
CA ALA A 55 -2.67 0.66 -14.24
C ALA A 55 -4.01 0.01 -14.61
N ARG A 56 -4.09 -1.33 -14.70
CA ARG A 56 -5.33 -2.07 -14.96
C ARG A 56 -6.25 -2.14 -13.74
N ASN A 57 -5.70 -1.97 -12.54
CA ASN A 57 -6.52 -1.95 -11.33
C ASN A 57 -7.51 -0.78 -11.36
N LYS A 58 -8.75 -1.02 -10.93
CA LYS A 58 -9.80 0.00 -10.83
C LYS A 58 -9.71 0.68 -9.47
N LEU A 59 -9.73 2.01 -9.46
CA LEU A 59 -9.84 2.80 -8.25
C LEU A 59 -11.26 3.35 -8.12
N GLN A 60 -11.80 3.26 -6.91
CA GLN A 60 -13.09 3.84 -6.53
C GLN A 60 -12.91 4.58 -5.20
N VAL A 61 -13.64 5.65 -5.01
CA VAL A 61 -13.61 6.44 -3.79
C VAL A 61 -15.01 6.45 -3.19
N ILE A 62 -15.10 6.10 -1.92
CA ILE A 62 -16.34 6.18 -1.14
C ILE A 62 -16.13 7.23 -0.06
N SER A 63 -17.04 8.17 0.07
CA SER A 63 -17.04 9.17 1.13
C SER A 63 -18.16 8.92 2.11
N GLN A 64 -17.92 9.22 3.38
CA GLN A 64 -18.90 9.18 4.46
C GLN A 64 -19.59 7.80 4.59
N PHE A 65 -18.81 6.72 4.45
CA PHE A 65 -19.34 5.36 4.60
C PHE A 65 -19.69 5.11 6.08
N GLU A 66 -20.93 4.66 6.30
CA GLU A 66 -21.44 4.32 7.62
C GLU A 66 -21.42 2.80 7.82
N GLN A 67 -20.68 2.34 8.80
CA GLN A 67 -20.71 0.94 9.21
C GLN A 67 -21.49 0.79 10.51
N LYS A 68 -22.52 -0.04 10.47
CA LYS A 68 -23.26 -0.45 11.66
C LYS A 68 -22.47 -1.59 12.33
N GLY A 69 -21.93 -1.34 13.50
CA GLY A 69 -21.24 -2.29 14.37
C GLY A 69 -21.72 -2.11 15.80
N THR A 70 -20.87 -2.43 16.78
CA THR A 70 -21.13 -2.14 18.21
C THR A 70 -21.32 -0.64 18.45
N GLN A 71 -20.73 0.20 17.59
CA GLN A 71 -20.99 1.64 17.49
C GLN A 71 -21.10 2.01 16.02
N ALA A 72 -22.02 2.95 15.70
CA ALA A 72 -22.13 3.49 14.35
C ALA A 72 -20.88 4.39 14.08
N ASN A 73 -19.97 3.90 13.26
CA ASN A 73 -18.81 4.65 12.81
C ASN A 73 -19.02 5.15 11.39
N ARG A 74 -18.63 6.41 11.14
CA ARG A 74 -18.68 7.03 9.83
C ARG A 74 -17.24 7.37 9.41
N TYR A 75 -16.80 6.79 8.31
CA TYR A 75 -15.46 6.94 7.77
C TYR A 75 -15.42 8.06 6.74
N ASP A 76 -14.46 8.96 6.84
CA ASP A 76 -14.43 10.15 5.99
C ASP A 76 -14.26 9.78 4.51
N VAL A 77 -13.16 9.10 4.16
CA VAL A 77 -12.93 8.66 2.77
C VAL A 77 -12.23 7.31 2.76
N THR A 78 -12.78 6.39 1.98
CA THR A 78 -12.18 5.07 1.73
C THR A 78 -11.86 4.93 0.25
N VAL A 79 -10.63 4.53 -0.09
CA VAL A 79 -10.25 4.21 -1.46
C VAL A 79 -10.26 2.71 -1.66
N LEU A 80 -11.06 2.27 -2.63
CA LEU A 80 -11.17 0.88 -3.03
C LEU A 80 -10.27 0.65 -4.25
N ILE A 81 -9.61 -0.50 -4.26
CA ILE A 81 -8.87 -1.00 -5.42
C ILE A 81 -9.47 -2.35 -5.79
N ASN A 82 -10.01 -2.46 -6.99
CA ASN A 82 -10.78 -3.62 -7.46
C ASN A 82 -11.90 -4.03 -6.48
N GLY A 83 -12.52 -3.05 -5.79
CA GLY A 83 -13.57 -3.28 -4.80
C GLY A 83 -13.07 -3.54 -3.39
N LEU A 84 -11.77 -3.77 -3.15
CA LEU A 84 -11.21 -3.98 -1.82
C LEU A 84 -10.80 -2.65 -1.17
N PRO A 85 -11.21 -2.36 0.08
CA PRO A 85 -10.85 -1.15 0.81
C PRO A 85 -9.37 -1.22 1.25
N LEU A 86 -8.47 -0.62 0.49
CA LEU A 86 -7.03 -0.69 0.77
C LEU A 86 -6.48 0.58 1.44
N VAL A 87 -7.17 1.72 1.31
CA VAL A 87 -6.72 2.98 1.90
C VAL A 87 -7.87 3.67 2.64
N GLN A 88 -7.60 4.07 3.87
CA GLN A 88 -8.51 4.88 4.67
C GLN A 88 -7.91 6.25 4.91
N VAL A 89 -8.72 7.29 4.70
CA VAL A 89 -8.37 8.70 4.96
C VAL A 89 -9.23 9.22 6.10
N GLU A 90 -8.59 9.83 7.08
CA GLU A 90 -9.25 10.50 8.20
C GLU A 90 -8.89 11.98 8.19
N LEU A 91 -9.88 12.83 8.23
CA LEU A 91 -9.75 14.28 8.08
C LEU A 91 -10.17 15.03 9.36
N LYS A 92 -9.42 16.05 9.69
CA LYS A 92 -9.77 17.00 10.76
C LYS A 92 -9.85 18.41 10.20
N LYS A 93 -10.59 19.26 10.85
CA LYS A 93 -10.66 20.69 10.52
C LYS A 93 -9.29 21.34 10.74
N ARG A 94 -9.01 22.37 9.97
CA ARG A 94 -7.82 23.22 10.20
C ARG A 94 -7.80 23.73 11.63
N GLY A 95 -6.61 23.78 12.23
CA GLY A 95 -6.42 24.16 13.64
C GLY A 95 -6.51 23.01 14.64
N ILE A 96 -7.03 21.83 14.24
CA ILE A 96 -7.01 20.62 15.07
C ILE A 96 -5.68 19.91 14.91
N ALA A 97 -5.12 19.39 16.00
CA ALA A 97 -3.88 18.63 15.94
C ALA A 97 -4.06 17.36 15.11
N ILE A 98 -3.18 17.10 14.15
CA ILE A 98 -3.24 15.92 13.27
C ILE A 98 -3.19 14.60 14.07
N ARG A 99 -2.61 14.60 15.27
CA ARG A 99 -2.60 13.46 16.20
C ARG A 99 -4.02 12.99 16.56
N GLU A 100 -5.01 13.86 16.53
CA GLU A 100 -6.40 13.45 16.78
C GLU A 100 -6.96 12.57 15.65
N ALA A 101 -6.61 12.85 14.40
CA ALA A 101 -6.95 11.97 13.29
C ALA A 101 -6.31 10.59 13.45
N PHE A 102 -5.04 10.55 13.87
CA PHE A 102 -4.35 9.30 14.17
C PHE A 102 -5.03 8.51 15.28
N ASN A 103 -5.38 9.17 16.38
CA ASN A 103 -6.09 8.53 17.50
C ASN A 103 -7.46 7.99 17.08
N GLN A 104 -8.14 8.66 16.15
CA GLN A 104 -9.43 8.20 15.63
C GLN A 104 -9.27 6.95 14.78
N VAL A 105 -8.28 6.87 13.90
CA VAL A 105 -7.95 5.65 13.14
C VAL A 105 -7.68 4.48 14.10
N HIS A 106 -6.92 4.72 15.18
CA HIS A 106 -6.67 3.69 16.20
C HIS A 106 -7.93 3.22 16.91
N ARG A 107 -8.86 4.12 17.17
CA ARG A 107 -10.15 3.77 17.74
C ARG A 107 -10.94 2.89 16.76
N TYR A 108 -11.04 3.26 15.49
CA TYR A 108 -11.70 2.47 14.47
C TYR A 108 -11.10 1.07 14.30
N SER A 109 -9.77 0.95 14.38
CA SER A 109 -9.10 -0.35 14.32
C SER A 109 -9.52 -1.30 15.45
N LYS A 110 -9.87 -0.75 16.63
CA LYS A 110 -10.34 -1.55 17.76
C LYS A 110 -11.85 -1.83 17.71
N GLU A 111 -12.64 -0.89 17.21
CA GLU A 111 -14.09 -0.91 17.33
C GLU A 111 -14.81 -1.49 16.11
N SER A 112 -14.25 -1.32 14.91
CA SER A 112 -15.00 -1.60 13.69
C SER A 112 -14.20 -2.20 12.53
N PHE A 113 -12.94 -1.82 12.29
CA PHE A 113 -12.20 -2.37 11.15
C PHE A 113 -11.91 -3.86 11.31
N ASN A 114 -11.71 -4.32 12.54
CA ASN A 114 -11.32 -5.69 12.87
C ASN A 114 -12.48 -6.55 13.35
N THR A 115 -13.73 -6.10 13.17
CA THR A 115 -14.92 -6.91 13.48
C THR A 115 -15.04 -8.10 12.52
N ASP A 116 -15.77 -9.13 12.94
CA ASP A 116 -16.02 -10.31 12.11
C ASP A 116 -16.68 -9.89 10.79
N ASN A 117 -16.32 -10.56 9.71
CA ASN A 117 -16.82 -10.32 8.34
C ASN A 117 -16.62 -8.86 7.84
N SER A 118 -15.61 -8.17 8.32
CA SER A 118 -15.30 -6.82 7.86
C SER A 118 -14.25 -6.81 6.74
N LEU A 119 -14.62 -6.33 5.56
CA LEU A 119 -13.68 -6.08 4.47
C LEU A 119 -12.66 -4.99 4.83
N PHE A 120 -12.90 -4.16 5.84
CA PHE A 120 -11.93 -3.17 6.32
C PHE A 120 -10.65 -3.80 6.93
N LYS A 121 -10.64 -5.08 7.22
CA LYS A 121 -9.41 -5.83 7.52
C LYS A 121 -8.39 -5.82 6.35
N TYR A 122 -8.82 -5.50 5.13
CA TYR A 122 -7.96 -5.32 3.96
C TYR A 122 -7.21 -3.99 3.92
N LEU A 123 -7.52 -3.05 4.80
CA LEU A 123 -6.83 -1.75 4.83
C LEU A 123 -5.31 -1.93 4.98
N GLN A 124 -4.56 -1.30 4.08
CA GLN A 124 -3.10 -1.38 4.04
C GLN A 124 -2.45 -0.07 4.49
N ILE A 125 -3.03 1.06 4.09
CA ILE A 125 -2.47 2.39 4.34
C ILE A 125 -3.54 3.27 4.95
N PHE A 126 -3.14 3.99 5.99
CA PHE A 126 -3.90 5.09 6.55
C PHE A 126 -3.31 6.42 6.13
N ILE A 127 -4.17 7.38 5.84
CA ILE A 127 -3.82 8.77 5.56
C ILE A 127 -4.59 9.63 6.55
N ILE A 128 -3.89 10.57 7.15
CA ILE A 128 -4.45 11.53 8.10
C ILE A 128 -4.12 12.94 7.65
N SER A 129 -5.06 13.87 7.81
CA SER A 129 -4.84 15.28 7.50
C SER A 129 -5.71 16.19 8.34
N ASN A 130 -5.18 17.40 8.62
CA ASN A 130 -5.94 18.51 9.15
C ASN A 130 -6.02 19.70 8.17
N GLY A 131 -5.74 19.46 6.90
CA GLY A 131 -5.71 20.45 5.83
C GLY A 131 -4.36 21.12 5.64
N THR A 132 -3.55 21.28 6.69
CA THR A 132 -2.22 21.91 6.64
C THR A 132 -1.06 20.94 6.85
N ASP A 133 -1.31 19.83 7.52
CA ASP A 133 -0.37 18.71 7.65
C ASP A 133 -1.08 17.43 7.21
N SER A 134 -0.45 16.68 6.31
CA SER A 134 -0.94 15.40 5.79
C SER A 134 0.15 14.36 5.92
N ARG A 135 -0.24 13.18 6.41
CA ARG A 135 0.69 12.07 6.66
C ARG A 135 0.08 10.75 6.25
N TYR A 136 0.91 9.78 5.98
CA TYR A 136 0.51 8.40 5.73
C TYR A 136 1.31 7.41 6.59
N PHE A 137 0.76 6.24 6.80
CA PHE A 137 1.40 5.16 7.56
C PHE A 137 0.77 3.81 7.22
N ALA A 138 1.52 2.74 7.48
CA ALA A 138 1.05 1.38 7.24
C ALA A 138 0.06 0.92 8.31
N ASN A 139 -0.90 0.07 7.92
CA ASN A 139 -1.74 -0.66 8.86
C ASN A 139 -0.92 -1.83 9.45
N THR A 140 -0.28 -1.60 10.58
CA THR A 140 0.46 -2.62 11.29
C THR A 140 -0.20 -2.96 12.62
N THR A 141 -0.25 -4.24 12.95
CA THR A 141 -0.80 -4.74 14.22
C THR A 141 0.21 -4.72 15.36
N LYS A 142 1.50 -4.54 15.06
CA LYS A 142 2.55 -4.54 16.07
C LYS A 142 2.56 -3.25 16.89
N ARG A 143 2.45 -3.37 18.20
CA ARG A 143 2.39 -2.24 19.14
C ARG A 143 3.59 -1.29 19.05
N ASP A 144 4.79 -1.84 18.94
CA ASP A 144 6.04 -1.08 18.83
C ASP A 144 6.20 -0.33 17.52
N LYS A 145 5.42 -0.70 16.50
CA LYS A 145 5.40 -0.08 15.16
C LYS A 145 4.16 0.78 14.91
N ASN A 146 3.17 0.74 15.80
CA ASN A 146 1.89 1.43 15.65
C ASN A 146 1.84 2.68 16.54
N SER A 147 2.73 3.64 16.28
CA SER A 147 2.86 4.91 16.98
C SER A 147 2.76 6.07 15.98
N PHE A 148 2.33 7.23 16.45
CA PHE A 148 2.31 8.46 15.65
C PHE A 148 3.69 8.81 15.09
N ASP A 149 4.77 8.41 15.76
CA ASP A 149 6.15 8.67 15.33
C ASP A 149 6.52 7.91 14.04
N PHE A 150 5.76 6.87 13.67
CA PHE A 150 5.90 6.15 12.41
C PHE A 150 5.09 6.76 11.25
N THR A 151 4.30 7.81 11.52
CA THR A 151 3.63 8.53 10.45
C THR A 151 4.64 9.31 9.61
N MET A 152 4.42 9.36 8.31
CA MET A 152 5.36 9.91 7.33
C MET A 152 4.71 11.06 6.55
N ASN A 153 5.45 12.14 6.32
CA ASN A 153 5.06 13.13 5.33
C ASN A 153 5.39 12.62 3.92
N TRP A 154 4.55 12.97 2.96
CA TRP A 154 4.89 12.83 1.55
C TRP A 154 5.91 13.89 1.14
N ALA A 155 6.78 13.58 0.19
CA ALA A 155 7.81 14.50 -0.27
C ALA A 155 8.12 14.29 -1.75
N ARG A 156 8.67 15.31 -2.37
CA ARG A 156 9.27 15.24 -3.70
C ARG A 156 10.61 14.48 -3.66
N ALA A 157 11.14 14.16 -4.83
CA ALA A 157 12.43 13.47 -4.97
C ALA A 157 13.64 14.26 -4.43
N ASP A 158 13.50 15.56 -4.24
CA ASP A 158 14.48 16.47 -3.61
C ASP A 158 14.29 16.61 -2.09
N ASN A 159 13.40 15.80 -1.49
CA ASN A 159 12.99 15.83 -0.09
C ASN A 159 12.15 17.07 0.32
N THR A 160 11.68 17.89 -0.61
CA THR A 160 10.72 18.95 -0.28
C THR A 160 9.42 18.35 0.21
N LEU A 161 9.02 18.64 1.44
CA LEU A 161 7.84 18.09 2.08
C LEU A 161 6.55 18.62 1.44
N ILE A 162 5.59 17.74 1.21
CA ILE A 162 4.25 18.04 0.72
C ILE A 162 3.27 17.81 1.87
N LYS A 163 2.92 18.86 2.57
CA LYS A 163 2.10 18.79 3.79
C LYS A 163 0.65 19.23 3.57
N ASP A 164 0.43 20.27 2.76
CA ASP A 164 -0.93 20.77 2.48
C ASP A 164 -1.77 19.65 1.83
N LEU A 165 -3.02 19.51 2.27
CA LEU A 165 -3.92 18.43 1.81
C LEU A 165 -4.15 18.48 0.31
N LYS A 166 -4.28 19.67 -0.29
CA LYS A 166 -4.53 19.81 -1.74
C LYS A 166 -3.33 19.33 -2.54
N ASP A 167 -2.13 19.72 -2.16
CA ASP A 167 -0.89 19.31 -2.83
C ASP A 167 -0.59 17.83 -2.59
N PHE A 168 -0.86 17.35 -1.38
CA PHE A 168 -0.78 15.92 -1.05
C PHE A 168 -1.73 15.12 -1.95
N THR A 169 -2.98 15.55 -2.05
CA THR A 169 -3.99 14.87 -2.87
C THR A 169 -3.59 14.88 -4.35
N ALA A 170 -3.11 16.00 -4.87
CA ALA A 170 -2.71 16.15 -6.25
C ALA A 170 -1.52 15.26 -6.65
N THR A 171 -0.70 14.83 -5.68
CA THR A 171 0.51 14.04 -5.94
C THR A 171 0.39 12.60 -5.48
N PHE A 172 0.01 12.36 -4.23
CA PHE A 172 -0.07 11.02 -3.65
C PHE A 172 -1.22 10.18 -4.24
N PHE A 173 -2.38 10.80 -4.48
CA PHE A 173 -3.56 10.11 -5.02
C PHE A 173 -3.60 10.05 -6.54
N GLN A 174 -2.55 10.46 -7.24
CA GLN A 174 -2.43 10.07 -8.64
C GLN A 174 -2.45 8.54 -8.74
N LYS A 175 -3.26 8.00 -9.65
CA LYS A 175 -3.51 6.57 -9.75
C LYS A 175 -2.23 5.73 -9.72
N ASN A 176 -1.25 6.08 -10.54
CA ASN A 176 0.01 5.33 -10.60
C ASN A 176 0.85 5.49 -9.33
N THR A 177 0.87 6.68 -8.73
CA THR A 177 1.60 6.90 -7.47
C THR A 177 1.01 6.06 -6.34
N LEU A 178 -0.29 6.13 -6.13
CA LEU A 178 -0.97 5.36 -5.08
C LEU A 178 -0.78 3.86 -5.27
N LEU A 179 -0.97 3.36 -6.49
CA LEU A 179 -0.79 1.94 -6.79
C LEU A 179 0.66 1.49 -6.62
N ASN A 180 1.64 2.32 -7.02
CA ASN A 180 3.04 2.03 -6.77
C ASN A 180 3.36 1.96 -5.26
N VAL A 181 2.87 2.91 -4.47
CA VAL A 181 3.08 2.90 -3.01
C VAL A 181 2.50 1.63 -2.39
N LEU A 182 1.29 1.25 -2.79
CA LEU A 182 0.62 0.06 -2.27
C LEU A 182 1.27 -1.25 -2.71
N LEU A 183 1.59 -1.39 -4.00
CA LEU A 183 1.94 -2.69 -4.58
C LEU A 183 3.44 -2.89 -4.75
N HIS A 184 4.18 -1.82 -5.05
CA HIS A 184 5.63 -1.89 -5.27
C HIS A 184 6.44 -1.37 -4.09
N TYR A 185 5.99 -0.33 -3.38
CA TYR A 185 6.75 0.30 -2.29
C TYR A 185 6.21 -0.01 -0.90
N SER A 186 5.38 -1.02 -0.78
CA SER A 186 5.06 -1.68 0.48
C SER A 186 5.73 -3.05 0.54
N VAL A 187 6.07 -3.48 1.74
CA VAL A 187 6.69 -4.79 2.01
C VAL A 187 5.97 -5.41 3.19
N PHE A 188 5.49 -6.62 2.99
CA PHE A 188 5.00 -7.46 4.06
C PHE A 188 6.14 -8.41 4.44
N ASP A 189 6.68 -8.25 5.64
CA ASP A 189 7.88 -8.95 6.05
C ASP A 189 7.57 -10.30 6.71
N VAL A 190 8.60 -11.12 6.87
CA VAL A 190 8.50 -12.45 7.51
C VAL A 190 8.04 -12.40 8.98
N SER A 191 8.02 -11.23 9.59
CA SER A 191 7.51 -11.01 10.93
C SER A 191 6.04 -10.57 10.95
N ASP A 192 5.33 -10.73 9.82
CA ASP A 192 3.93 -10.30 9.62
C ASP A 192 3.73 -8.80 9.86
N THR A 193 4.72 -7.98 9.49
CA THR A 193 4.65 -6.53 9.59
C THR A 193 4.56 -5.91 8.20
N LEU A 194 3.53 -5.09 7.99
CA LEU A 194 3.44 -4.27 6.79
C LEU A 194 4.29 -3.01 6.97
N LEU A 195 5.23 -2.82 6.07
CA LEU A 195 6.09 -1.65 5.97
C LEU A 195 5.77 -0.89 4.69
N VAL A 196 5.61 0.43 4.79
CA VAL A 196 5.48 1.32 3.63
C VAL A 196 6.73 2.18 3.54
N MET A 197 7.33 2.25 2.36
CA MET A 197 8.57 2.99 2.15
C MET A 197 8.38 4.50 2.30
N ARG A 198 9.39 5.16 2.82
CA ARG A 198 9.48 6.62 2.89
C ARG A 198 9.77 7.22 1.51
N PRO A 199 9.36 8.47 1.23
CA PRO A 199 9.55 9.08 -0.09
C PRO A 199 10.99 9.05 -0.59
N TYR A 200 11.97 9.33 0.27
CA TYR A 200 13.38 9.29 -0.12
C TYR A 200 13.88 7.85 -0.44
N GLN A 201 13.30 6.83 0.19
CA GLN A 201 13.59 5.42 -0.14
C GLN A 201 13.01 5.06 -1.50
N ILE A 202 11.79 5.51 -1.78
CA ILE A 202 11.14 5.34 -3.09
C ILE A 202 11.99 6.02 -4.17
N ALA A 203 12.34 7.29 -3.97
CA ALA A 203 13.16 8.04 -4.92
C ALA A 203 14.53 7.38 -5.18
N ALA A 204 15.17 6.86 -4.14
CA ALA A 204 16.42 6.11 -4.27
C ALA A 204 16.23 4.82 -5.08
N THR A 205 15.18 4.04 -4.77
CA THR A 205 14.86 2.80 -5.51
C THR A 205 14.59 3.08 -6.98
N GLU A 206 13.80 4.10 -7.30
CA GLU A 206 13.51 4.49 -8.69
C GLU A 206 14.75 4.95 -9.45
N ARG A 207 15.63 5.71 -8.79
CA ARG A 207 16.92 6.13 -9.40
C ARG A 207 17.83 4.94 -9.68
N ILE A 208 17.89 3.95 -8.79
CA ILE A 208 18.64 2.70 -9.02
C ILE A 208 18.07 1.98 -10.26
N LEU A 209 16.76 1.75 -10.30
CA LEU A 209 16.12 1.06 -11.42
C LEU A 209 16.27 1.83 -12.74
N TRP A 210 16.13 3.15 -12.68
CA TRP A 210 16.39 4.01 -13.85
C TRP A 210 17.83 3.88 -14.34
N LYS A 211 18.80 3.87 -13.43
CA LYS A 211 20.21 3.72 -13.76
C LYS A 211 20.51 2.38 -14.42
N ILE A 212 19.95 1.29 -13.88
CA ILE A 212 20.08 -0.06 -14.46
C ILE A 212 19.51 -0.06 -15.88
N LYS A 213 18.28 0.43 -16.09
CA LYS A 213 17.62 0.48 -17.40
C LYS A 213 18.37 1.34 -18.40
N SER A 214 18.80 2.55 -18.00
CA SER A 214 19.52 3.47 -18.89
C SER A 214 20.88 2.92 -19.28
N SER A 215 21.61 2.28 -18.39
CA SER A 215 22.90 1.65 -18.68
C SER A 215 22.75 0.45 -19.62
N TYR A 216 21.69 -0.34 -19.45
CA TYR A 216 21.37 -1.43 -20.37
C TYR A 216 21.08 -0.90 -21.78
N LEU A 217 20.23 0.11 -21.91
CA LEU A 217 19.89 0.72 -23.21
C LEU A 217 21.10 1.38 -23.89
N ALA A 218 21.96 2.02 -23.11
CA ALA A 218 23.18 2.63 -23.61
C ALA A 218 24.32 1.63 -23.88
N LYS A 219 24.12 0.34 -23.53
CA LYS A 219 25.13 -0.73 -23.66
C LYS A 219 26.47 -0.43 -22.97
N ASN A 220 26.43 0.31 -21.85
CA ASN A 220 27.64 0.73 -21.12
C ASN A 220 27.77 0.11 -19.72
N TRP A 221 27.10 -1.01 -19.47
CA TRP A 221 27.05 -1.68 -18.16
C TRP A 221 28.40 -2.12 -17.58
N SER A 222 29.47 -2.15 -18.39
CA SER A 222 30.82 -2.44 -17.90
C SER A 222 31.66 -1.19 -17.59
N SER A 223 31.06 0.00 -17.68
CA SER A 223 31.73 1.26 -17.44
C SER A 223 31.45 1.82 -16.04
N ILE A 224 32.28 2.75 -15.56
CA ILE A 224 32.08 3.47 -14.31
C ILE A 224 30.77 4.27 -14.36
N GLU A 225 30.40 4.80 -15.52
CA GLU A 225 29.18 5.56 -15.75
C GLU A 225 27.92 4.72 -15.59
N SER A 226 28.02 3.39 -15.67
CA SER A 226 26.89 2.49 -15.43
C SER A 226 26.58 2.33 -13.94
N GLY A 227 27.53 2.61 -13.07
CA GLY A 227 27.39 2.55 -11.62
C GLY A 227 26.78 3.80 -10.99
N GLY A 228 26.80 3.84 -9.68
CA GLY A 228 26.36 4.98 -8.90
C GLY A 228 26.41 4.69 -7.40
N PHE A 229 26.04 5.67 -6.60
CA PHE A 229 25.94 5.52 -5.16
C PHE A 229 24.68 6.21 -4.62
N ILE A 230 24.20 5.71 -3.50
CA ILE A 230 23.09 6.30 -2.75
C ILE A 230 23.61 6.72 -1.38
N TRP A 231 23.48 8.00 -1.07
CA TRP A 231 23.88 8.53 0.22
C TRP A 231 22.71 8.49 1.19
N HIS A 232 22.74 7.54 2.10
CA HIS A 232 21.77 7.40 3.19
C HIS A 232 22.46 7.46 4.54
N THR A 233 21.88 8.18 5.50
CA THR A 233 22.37 8.22 6.89
C THR A 233 22.14 6.88 7.60
N THR A 234 22.82 6.66 8.73
CA THR A 234 22.56 5.51 9.59
C THR A 234 21.12 5.53 10.09
N GLY A 235 20.46 4.36 10.12
CA GLY A 235 19.08 4.23 10.56
C GLY A 235 18.02 4.66 9.53
N SER A 236 18.40 5.15 8.34
CA SER A 236 17.45 5.58 7.30
C SER A 236 16.75 4.43 6.55
N GLY A 237 17.08 3.17 6.87
CA GLY A 237 16.49 2.01 6.22
C GLY A 237 17.14 1.66 4.88
N LYS A 238 18.46 1.75 4.79
CA LYS A 238 19.25 1.32 3.61
C LYS A 238 18.91 -0.10 3.17
N THR A 239 18.76 -1.02 4.12
CA THR A 239 18.42 -2.42 3.86
C THR A 239 17.09 -2.57 3.13
N LEU A 240 16.06 -1.81 3.53
CA LEU A 240 14.77 -1.83 2.86
C LEU A 240 14.86 -1.28 1.44
N THR A 241 15.63 -0.19 1.24
CA THR A 241 15.84 0.42 -0.07
C THR A 241 16.56 -0.54 -1.03
N SER A 242 17.68 -1.15 -0.59
CA SER A 242 18.46 -2.09 -1.41
C SER A 242 17.67 -3.37 -1.71
N PHE A 243 17.00 -3.95 -0.71
CA PHE A 243 16.12 -5.09 -0.90
C PHE A 243 15.04 -4.80 -1.95
N LYS A 244 14.38 -3.65 -1.86
CA LYS A 244 13.30 -3.31 -2.78
C LYS A 244 13.80 -3.02 -4.20
N ALA A 245 14.96 -2.35 -4.32
CA ALA A 245 15.62 -2.14 -5.60
C ALA A 245 16.00 -3.48 -6.26
N ALA A 246 16.61 -4.39 -5.49
CA ALA A 246 16.96 -5.73 -5.94
C ALA A 246 15.71 -6.51 -6.40
N ARG A 247 14.66 -6.52 -5.58
CA ARG A 247 13.40 -7.22 -5.90
C ARG A 247 12.76 -6.70 -7.19
N LEU A 248 12.67 -5.38 -7.35
CA LEU A 248 12.09 -4.79 -8.57
C LEU A 248 13.04 -4.93 -9.79
N ALA A 249 14.34 -5.00 -9.59
CA ALA A 249 15.28 -5.29 -10.67
C ALA A 249 15.08 -6.69 -11.26
N THR A 250 14.70 -7.69 -10.44
CA THR A 250 14.41 -9.06 -10.94
C THR A 250 13.17 -9.13 -11.84
N GLU A 251 12.38 -8.07 -11.89
CA GLU A 251 11.20 -7.97 -12.78
C GLU A 251 11.55 -7.40 -14.17
N LEU A 252 12.83 -7.02 -14.38
CA LEU A 252 13.33 -6.55 -15.67
C LEU A 252 13.71 -7.75 -16.54
N ASP A 253 13.16 -7.82 -17.73
CA ASP A 253 13.30 -8.97 -18.66
C ASP A 253 14.77 -9.32 -19.03
N PHE A 254 15.70 -8.39 -18.81
CA PHE A 254 17.11 -8.55 -19.12
C PHE A 254 18.00 -8.83 -17.88
N ILE A 255 17.38 -9.00 -16.71
CA ILE A 255 18.10 -9.32 -15.46
C ILE A 255 17.79 -10.78 -15.08
N ASP A 256 18.82 -11.61 -15.14
CA ASP A 256 18.70 -13.03 -14.77
C ASP A 256 18.88 -13.23 -13.26
N LYS A 257 19.79 -12.51 -12.64
CA LYS A 257 20.14 -12.67 -11.21
C LYS A 257 20.58 -11.34 -10.59
N VAL A 258 20.28 -11.21 -9.30
CA VAL A 258 20.76 -10.13 -8.43
C VAL A 258 21.44 -10.76 -7.21
N PHE A 259 22.66 -10.27 -6.89
CA PHE A 259 23.50 -10.77 -5.79
C PHE A 259 23.59 -9.75 -4.66
#